data_e7d318730bc94a832464191485198532
#
_entry.id   e7d318730bc94a832464191485198532
#
_cell.length_a   1.000
_cell.length_b   1.000
_cell.length_c   1.000
_cell.angle_alpha   90.00
_cell.angle_beta   90.00
_cell.angle_gamma   90.00
#
_symmetry.space_group_name_H-M   'P 1'
#
loop_
_entity.id
_entity.type
_entity.pdbx_description
1 polymer ?
#
loop_
_entity_poly.entity_id
_entity_poly.type
_entity_poly.pdbx_seq_one_letter_code
_entity_poly.pdbx_strand_id
1 'polypeptide(L)'
;MVWENFGHSLILMVSPSSFPVAFDWGIFTFDESFFVNFAFGRLYYEAWETYGEYRIESLIADDRSVSILPLELDTKEKKNLYSFLMYSTEEENRTYLYDYFKDNCATRPRDIISWISGGELEEKLKSQKNTETLRKTVERHLSLSSFPVCWTISYLLGPEVDKESTVYDACFLPSRLEEEIAEWQGNESIEYYASQERADVPEKWSLKDRSLIMGFFLLLLPLLFLPGKRFLERTGDLLLGIVYLFFGILSSVLVFFALFTIHTVTYGNINVFIISPLAFVSSVAHFLSLGKRRRNKAIGISSAIMGAMALVTLQVRILVPSVIQDSISVFIPALMLYLSELVVSLLLSTRKDQ
;
A
#
# COMPACT_ATOMS: atom_id res chain seq x y z
N MET A 1 -6.63 11.77 -4.29
CA MET A 1 -5.73 10.69 -4.83
C MET A 1 -5.36 9.73 -3.72
N VAL A 2 -4.81 8.53 -4.03
CA VAL A 2 -4.53 7.49 -3.00
C VAL A 2 -3.53 7.96 -1.93
N TRP A 3 -2.49 8.67 -2.34
CA TRP A 3 -1.45 9.20 -1.42
C TRP A 3 -1.96 10.30 -0.49
N GLU A 4 -3.03 11.00 -0.84
CA GLU A 4 -3.63 12.03 0.02
C GLU A 4 -4.22 11.47 1.31
N ASN A 5 -4.55 10.17 1.31
CA ASN A 5 -5.09 9.50 2.48
C ASN A 5 -4.07 9.37 3.63
N PHE A 6 -2.77 9.51 3.32
CA PHE A 6 -1.69 9.37 4.29
C PHE A 6 -1.26 10.71 4.92
N GLY A 7 -1.81 11.82 4.45
CA GLY A 7 -1.41 13.13 4.91
C GLY A 7 -0.11 13.62 4.29
N HIS A 8 0.40 14.73 4.82
CA HIS A 8 1.66 15.35 4.42
C HIS A 8 2.19 16.21 5.56
N SER A 9 3.50 16.28 5.74
CA SER A 9 4.12 17.17 6.71
C SER A 9 5.23 17.99 6.08
N LEU A 10 5.44 19.17 6.62
CA LEU A 10 6.49 20.11 6.26
C LEU A 10 6.97 20.85 7.51
N ILE A 11 8.10 21.52 7.40
CA ILE A 11 8.60 22.43 8.47
C ILE A 11 8.37 23.87 8.03
N LEU A 12 7.67 24.64 8.89
CA LEU A 12 7.41 26.05 8.68
C LEU A 12 8.33 26.89 9.58
N MET A 13 9.19 27.66 8.98
CA MET A 13 10.05 28.63 9.68
C MET A 13 9.41 30.01 9.67
N VAL A 14 9.13 30.53 10.86
CA VAL A 14 8.51 31.85 11.06
C VAL A 14 9.50 32.79 11.73
N SER A 15 9.67 33.98 11.16
CA SER A 15 10.52 35.06 11.72
C SER A 15 9.74 36.37 11.79
N PRO A 16 9.92 37.20 12.84
CA PRO A 16 9.26 38.48 12.92
C PRO A 16 9.67 39.47 11.82
N SER A 17 10.83 39.23 11.15
CA SER A 17 11.44 40.14 10.18
C SER A 17 11.39 39.68 8.73
N SER A 18 10.82 38.50 8.47
CA SER A 18 10.71 37.91 7.12
C SER A 18 9.40 37.15 6.95
N PHE A 19 9.02 36.91 5.69
CA PHE A 19 7.88 36.04 5.40
C PHE A 19 8.17 34.62 5.87
N PRO A 20 7.13 33.89 6.33
CA PRO A 20 7.26 32.47 6.64
C PRO A 20 7.77 31.67 5.45
N VAL A 21 8.68 30.73 5.71
CA VAL A 21 9.22 29.82 4.69
C VAL A 21 8.84 28.39 5.05
N ALA A 22 8.19 27.69 4.13
CA ALA A 22 7.87 26.29 4.24
C ALA A 22 8.92 25.44 3.54
N PHE A 23 9.46 24.46 4.25
CA PHE A 23 10.38 23.44 3.74
C PHE A 23 9.62 22.14 3.61
N ASP A 24 9.57 21.65 2.39
CA ASP A 24 8.71 20.53 1.98
C ASP A 24 9.55 19.42 1.34
N TRP A 25 9.11 18.16 1.52
CA TRP A 25 9.73 16.98 0.95
C TRP A 25 8.69 16.15 0.20
N GLY A 26 9.12 15.49 -0.87
CA GLY A 26 8.20 14.70 -1.67
C GLY A 26 7.69 15.45 -2.91
N ILE A 27 8.37 16.51 -3.28
CA ILE A 27 8.12 17.22 -4.54
C ILE A 27 8.71 16.39 -5.69
N PHE A 28 7.95 16.20 -6.75
CA PHE A 28 8.39 15.49 -7.94
C PHE A 28 7.83 16.14 -9.20
N THR A 29 8.52 15.92 -10.32
CA THR A 29 8.11 16.45 -11.62
C THR A 29 7.56 15.32 -12.48
N PHE A 30 6.38 15.52 -13.08
CA PHE A 30 5.83 14.63 -14.09
C PHE A 30 6.50 14.93 -15.44
N ASP A 31 7.56 14.23 -15.74
CA ASP A 31 8.21 14.23 -17.04
C ASP A 31 8.06 12.87 -17.76
N GLU A 32 8.62 12.75 -18.97
CA GLU A 32 8.56 11.52 -19.76
C GLU A 32 9.22 10.31 -19.05
N SER A 33 10.20 10.58 -18.18
CA SER A 33 10.92 9.54 -17.43
C SER A 33 10.19 9.08 -16.17
N PHE A 34 9.22 9.86 -15.67
CA PHE A 34 8.54 9.61 -14.41
C PHE A 34 7.95 8.20 -14.32
N PHE A 35 7.16 7.79 -15.32
CA PHE A 35 6.52 6.47 -15.28
C PHE A 35 7.51 5.31 -15.33
N VAL A 36 8.62 5.46 -16.07
CA VAL A 36 9.68 4.45 -16.13
C VAL A 36 10.40 4.39 -14.79
N ASN A 37 10.79 5.54 -14.24
CA ASN A 37 11.44 5.61 -12.95
C ASN A 37 10.54 5.06 -11.84
N PHE A 38 9.26 5.44 -11.83
CA PHE A 38 8.27 4.90 -10.91
C PHE A 38 8.15 3.37 -11.01
N ALA A 39 8.05 2.82 -12.23
CA ALA A 39 7.95 1.37 -12.44
C ALA A 39 9.17 0.61 -11.91
N PHE A 40 10.37 1.21 -11.97
CA PHE A 40 11.60 0.62 -11.44
C PHE A 40 11.88 0.95 -9.98
N GLY A 41 11.03 1.74 -9.29
CA GLY A 41 11.21 2.16 -7.92
C GLY A 41 12.21 3.28 -7.73
N ARG A 42 12.65 3.92 -8.80
CA ARG A 42 13.58 5.06 -8.80
C ARG A 42 12.79 6.34 -8.58
N LEU A 43 12.27 6.51 -7.37
CA LEU A 43 11.43 7.62 -6.98
C LEU A 43 12.30 8.80 -6.56
N TYR A 44 12.91 9.50 -7.53
CA TYR A 44 13.70 10.69 -7.26
C TYR A 44 12.77 11.87 -6.98
N TYR A 45 12.73 12.27 -5.71
CA TYR A 45 11.95 13.39 -5.19
C TYR A 45 12.87 14.45 -4.68
N GLU A 46 12.34 15.66 -4.49
CA GLU A 46 13.12 16.82 -4.08
C GLU A 46 12.62 17.42 -2.78
N ALA A 47 13.56 17.99 -2.01
CA ALA A 47 13.29 18.97 -0.97
C ALA A 47 13.12 20.33 -1.62
N TRP A 48 12.11 21.10 -1.20
CA TRP A 48 11.83 22.41 -1.78
C TRP A 48 11.46 23.44 -0.73
N GLU A 49 11.86 24.68 -0.97
CA GLU A 49 11.40 25.81 -0.15
C GLU A 49 10.36 26.64 -0.91
N THR A 50 9.39 27.16 -0.19
CA THR A 50 8.34 28.03 -0.74
C THR A 50 7.82 29.00 0.31
N TYR A 51 7.12 30.05 -0.11
CA TYR A 51 6.45 30.94 0.82
C TYR A 51 5.39 30.16 1.63
N GLY A 52 5.49 30.24 2.96
CA GLY A 52 4.65 29.47 3.87
C GLY A 52 3.16 29.77 3.72
N GLU A 53 2.80 31.04 3.57
CA GLU A 53 1.40 31.44 3.35
C GLU A 53 0.83 30.82 2.08
N TYR A 54 1.57 30.92 0.96
CA TYR A 54 1.16 30.32 -0.30
C TYR A 54 0.97 28.79 -0.19
N ARG A 55 1.89 28.13 0.53
CA ARG A 55 1.81 26.68 0.72
C ARG A 55 0.59 26.27 1.53
N ILE A 56 0.30 26.98 2.63
CA ILE A 56 -0.88 26.76 3.46
C ILE A 56 -2.17 27.02 2.65
N GLU A 57 -2.23 28.14 1.94
CA GLU A 57 -3.40 28.48 1.11
C GLU A 57 -3.66 27.41 0.03
N SER A 58 -2.61 26.84 -0.57
CA SER A 58 -2.77 25.77 -1.56
C SER A 58 -3.38 24.50 -0.94
N LEU A 59 -2.99 24.15 0.29
CA LEU A 59 -3.57 23.01 1.01
C LEU A 59 -5.05 23.22 1.36
N ILE A 60 -5.40 24.44 1.78
CA ILE A 60 -6.77 24.84 2.08
C ILE A 60 -7.63 24.83 0.81
N ALA A 61 -7.09 25.32 -0.32
CA ALA A 61 -7.79 25.31 -1.62
C ALA A 61 -8.09 23.89 -2.11
N ASP A 62 -7.25 22.92 -1.73
CA ASP A 62 -7.47 21.49 -1.98
C ASP A 62 -8.36 20.81 -0.91
N ASP A 63 -9.01 21.59 -0.04
CA ASP A 63 -9.82 21.13 1.10
C ASP A 63 -9.09 20.11 1.99
N ARG A 64 -7.82 20.36 2.30
CA ARG A 64 -7.02 19.52 3.19
C ARG A 64 -6.97 20.15 4.58
N SER A 65 -7.30 19.37 5.60
CA SER A 65 -7.11 19.82 6.99
C SER A 65 -5.65 20.20 7.24
N VAL A 66 -5.44 21.31 7.91
CA VAL A 66 -4.11 21.83 8.26
C VAL A 66 -4.02 22.00 9.77
N SER A 67 -3.05 21.32 10.38
CA SER A 67 -2.66 21.51 11.77
C SER A 67 -1.26 22.10 11.86
N ILE A 68 -1.00 22.87 12.88
CA ILE A 68 0.30 23.49 13.16
C ILE A 68 0.73 23.08 14.57
N LEU A 69 1.87 22.41 14.66
CA LEU A 69 2.50 22.09 15.93
C LEU A 69 3.71 23.01 16.15
N PRO A 70 3.66 23.94 17.12
CA PRO A 70 4.82 24.75 17.47
C PRO A 70 5.94 23.89 18.05
N LEU A 71 7.18 24.04 17.54
CA LEU A 71 8.35 23.36 18.07
C LEU A 71 9.07 24.25 19.09
N GLU A 72 9.26 23.72 20.29
CA GLU A 72 10.05 24.36 21.34
C GLU A 72 11.54 24.07 21.13
N LEU A 73 12.22 24.99 20.48
CA LEU A 73 13.63 24.92 20.19
C LEU A 73 14.34 26.15 20.76
N ASP A 74 15.58 25.98 21.24
CA ASP A 74 16.40 27.11 21.65
C ASP A 74 16.91 27.91 20.44
N THR A 75 17.60 29.03 20.71
CA THR A 75 18.11 29.92 19.63
C THR A 75 19.19 29.24 18.78
N LYS A 76 19.99 28.34 19.36
CA LYS A 76 21.06 27.62 18.67
C LYS A 76 20.45 26.53 17.78
N GLU A 77 19.50 25.78 18.33
CA GLU A 77 18.73 24.77 17.60
C GLU A 77 18.00 25.36 16.41
N LYS A 78 17.28 26.49 16.59
CA LYS A 78 16.60 27.20 15.49
C LYS A 78 17.57 27.63 14.38
N LYS A 79 18.77 28.13 14.75
CA LYS A 79 19.80 28.49 13.75
C LYS A 79 20.34 27.27 13.01
N ASN A 80 20.62 26.20 13.74
CA ASN A 80 21.11 24.96 13.14
C ASN A 80 20.04 24.35 12.20
N LEU A 81 18.78 24.33 12.64
CA LEU A 81 17.65 23.90 11.83
C LEU A 81 17.57 24.69 10.53
N TYR A 82 17.51 26.01 10.63
CA TYR A 82 17.41 26.88 9.45
C TYR A 82 18.58 26.67 8.48
N SER A 83 19.82 26.61 8.99
CA SER A 83 21.00 26.36 8.15
C SER A 83 20.95 25.01 7.45
N PHE A 84 20.47 23.96 8.14
CA PHE A 84 20.30 22.63 7.55
C PHE A 84 19.19 22.61 6.49
N LEU A 85 18.06 23.26 6.77
CA LEU A 85 16.93 23.35 5.83
C LEU A 85 17.33 24.06 4.54
N MET A 86 18.02 25.19 4.65
CA MET A 86 18.57 25.92 3.49
C MET A 86 19.54 25.03 2.69
N TYR A 87 20.48 24.37 3.37
CA TYR A 87 21.41 23.43 2.72
C TYR A 87 20.68 22.29 2.01
N SER A 88 19.62 21.76 2.60
CA SER A 88 18.87 20.63 2.05
C SER A 88 18.05 20.97 0.79
N THR A 89 17.77 22.25 0.55
CA THR A 89 17.02 22.73 -0.63
C THR A 89 17.92 23.28 -1.75
N GLU A 90 19.24 23.37 -1.52
CA GLU A 90 20.20 23.71 -2.57
C GLU A 90 20.14 22.69 -3.72
N GLU A 91 20.36 23.14 -4.94
CA GLU A 91 20.23 22.32 -6.15
C GLU A 91 21.04 21.02 -6.10
N GLU A 92 22.21 21.04 -5.46
CA GLU A 92 23.12 19.90 -5.33
C GLU A 92 22.64 18.88 -4.27
N ASN A 93 21.81 19.29 -3.30
CA ASN A 93 21.46 18.52 -2.11
C ASN A 93 19.98 18.08 -2.07
N ARG A 94 19.12 18.74 -2.85
CA ARG A 94 17.67 18.58 -2.72
C ARG A 94 17.11 17.25 -3.19
N THR A 95 17.79 16.59 -4.17
CA THR A 95 17.29 15.35 -4.76
C THR A 95 17.60 14.15 -3.87
N TYR A 96 16.59 13.30 -3.62
CA TYR A 96 16.76 12.07 -2.86
C TYR A 96 15.90 10.94 -3.41
N LEU A 97 16.25 9.71 -3.03
CA LEU A 97 15.46 8.52 -3.38
C LEU A 97 14.38 8.31 -2.32
N TYR A 98 13.14 8.57 -2.69
CA TYR A 98 11.97 8.42 -1.81
C TYR A 98 11.71 6.95 -1.46
N ASP A 99 11.46 6.68 -0.19
CA ASP A 99 10.97 5.39 0.30
C ASP A 99 9.69 5.62 1.13
N TYR A 100 8.67 4.82 0.86
CA TYR A 100 7.34 4.98 1.47
C TYR A 100 7.34 4.97 2.99
N PHE A 101 8.28 4.25 3.63
CA PHE A 101 8.34 4.06 5.08
C PHE A 101 9.59 4.64 5.73
N LYS A 102 10.68 4.82 4.95
CA LYS A 102 12.00 5.14 5.50
C LYS A 102 12.52 6.51 5.12
N ASP A 103 12.08 7.05 3.97
CA ASP A 103 12.55 8.35 3.49
C ASP A 103 11.44 9.10 2.75
N ASN A 104 10.50 9.69 3.50
CA ASN A 104 9.32 10.39 2.99
C ASN A 104 9.13 11.77 3.64
N CYS A 105 8.01 12.43 3.33
CA CYS A 105 7.69 13.76 3.87
C CYS A 105 7.51 13.82 5.39
N ALA A 106 7.30 12.69 6.08
CA ALA A 106 7.19 12.64 7.53
C ALA A 106 8.51 12.18 8.19
N THR A 107 9.18 11.18 7.62
CA THR A 107 10.42 10.66 8.19
C THR A 107 11.55 11.67 8.12
N ARG A 108 11.62 12.51 7.08
CA ARG A 108 12.63 13.57 6.99
C ARG A 108 12.48 14.61 8.10
N PRO A 109 11.32 15.25 8.33
CA PRO A 109 11.12 16.09 9.52
C PRO A 109 11.40 15.36 10.83
N ARG A 110 10.98 14.11 11.00
CA ARG A 110 11.29 13.29 12.17
C ARG A 110 12.80 13.22 12.44
N ASP A 111 13.56 12.89 11.42
CA ASP A 111 15.01 12.68 11.54
C ASP A 111 15.75 14.00 11.78
N ILE A 112 15.29 15.08 11.16
CA ILE A 112 15.82 16.43 11.37
C ILE A 112 15.57 16.88 12.81
N ILE A 113 14.34 16.72 13.33
CA ILE A 113 13.99 17.09 14.71
C ILE A 113 14.77 16.22 15.69
N SER A 114 14.90 14.92 15.43
CA SER A 114 15.72 14.03 16.23
C SER A 114 17.18 14.46 16.29
N TRP A 115 17.75 14.82 15.14
CA TRP A 115 19.14 15.32 15.09
C TRP A 115 19.34 16.61 15.88
N ILE A 116 18.42 17.56 15.78
CA ILE A 116 18.53 18.85 16.49
C ILE A 116 18.41 18.68 17.99
N SER A 117 17.53 17.78 18.43
CA SER A 117 17.35 17.45 19.86
C SER A 117 18.43 16.55 20.43
N GLY A 118 19.55 16.37 19.71
CA GLY A 118 20.65 15.49 20.17
C GLY A 118 20.31 14.02 20.20
N GLY A 119 19.27 13.58 19.50
CA GLY A 119 18.80 12.19 19.42
C GLY A 119 17.73 11.81 20.44
N GLU A 120 17.31 12.72 21.31
CA GLU A 120 16.34 12.44 22.38
C GLU A 120 14.99 11.91 21.83
N LEU A 121 14.47 12.54 20.76
CA LEU A 121 13.24 12.10 20.12
C LEU A 121 13.39 10.67 19.56
N GLU A 122 14.49 10.41 18.87
CA GLU A 122 14.76 9.08 18.29
C GLU A 122 14.84 8.01 19.37
N GLU A 123 15.56 8.27 20.47
CA GLU A 123 15.70 7.35 21.59
C GLU A 123 14.33 7.04 22.21
N LYS A 124 13.52 8.07 22.48
CA LYS A 124 12.16 7.92 23.00
C LYS A 124 11.33 7.03 22.10
N LEU A 125 11.25 7.35 20.80
CA LEU A 125 10.37 6.65 19.86
C LEU A 125 10.83 5.23 19.55
N LYS A 126 12.13 4.97 19.49
CA LYS A 126 12.68 3.62 19.31
C LYS A 126 12.54 2.73 20.54
N SER A 127 12.45 3.30 21.72
CA SER A 127 12.21 2.53 22.96
C SER A 127 10.78 1.99 23.06
N GLN A 128 9.84 2.52 22.28
CA GLN A 128 8.43 2.17 22.32
C GLN A 128 8.07 1.23 21.17
N LYS A 129 7.37 0.13 21.51
CA LYS A 129 6.86 -0.80 20.50
C LYS A 129 5.59 -0.25 19.86
N ASN A 130 5.52 -0.31 18.54
CA ASN A 130 4.28 0.01 17.83
C ASN A 130 3.20 -1.05 18.12
N THR A 131 1.95 -0.61 18.28
CA THR A 131 0.82 -1.48 18.66
C THR A 131 0.24 -2.27 17.51
N GLU A 132 0.47 -1.83 16.28
CA GLU A 132 0.00 -2.50 15.05
C GLU A 132 1.12 -2.61 14.02
N THR A 133 0.96 -3.51 13.04
CA THR A 133 1.91 -3.60 11.93
C THR A 133 1.73 -2.44 10.95
N LEU A 134 2.81 -2.06 10.25
CA LEU A 134 2.73 -1.01 9.23
C LEU A 134 1.71 -1.37 8.12
N ARG A 135 1.55 -2.68 7.81
CA ARG A 135 0.49 -3.14 6.89
C ARG A 135 -0.91 -2.70 7.34
N LYS A 136 -1.27 -2.95 8.60
CA LYS A 136 -2.60 -2.59 9.12
C LYS A 136 -2.82 -1.09 9.07
N THR A 137 -1.79 -0.32 9.42
CA THR A 137 -1.81 1.14 9.31
C THR A 137 -2.08 1.57 7.86
N VAL A 138 -1.35 1.00 6.89
CA VAL A 138 -1.55 1.30 5.46
C VAL A 138 -2.96 0.90 5.00
N GLU A 139 -3.43 -0.32 5.32
CA GLU A 139 -4.76 -0.79 4.94
C GLU A 139 -5.87 0.10 5.49
N ARG A 140 -5.71 0.61 6.71
CA ARG A 140 -6.67 1.51 7.35
C ARG A 140 -6.76 2.86 6.62
N HIS A 141 -5.64 3.46 6.26
CA HIS A 141 -5.61 4.71 5.47
C HIS A 141 -6.13 4.51 4.04
N LEU A 142 -5.79 3.38 3.42
CA LEU A 142 -6.33 3.01 2.10
C LEU A 142 -7.83 2.71 2.12
N SER A 143 -8.45 2.50 3.30
CA SER A 143 -9.90 2.27 3.39
C SER A 143 -10.74 3.42 2.85
N LEU A 144 -10.19 4.63 2.82
CA LEU A 144 -10.79 5.80 2.17
C LEU A 144 -10.80 5.69 0.64
N SER A 145 -10.01 4.77 0.08
CA SER A 145 -10.01 4.43 -1.35
C SER A 145 -10.99 3.30 -1.65
N SER A 146 -11.20 3.00 -2.93
CA SER A 146 -12.02 1.86 -3.32
C SER A 146 -11.41 0.52 -2.87
N PHE A 147 -12.27 -0.46 -2.58
CA PHE A 147 -11.82 -1.79 -2.14
C PHE A 147 -10.80 -2.44 -3.10
N PRO A 148 -10.97 -2.42 -4.45
CA PRO A 148 -9.99 -3.01 -5.35
C PRO A 148 -8.60 -2.39 -5.22
N VAL A 149 -8.53 -1.08 -4.99
CA VAL A 149 -7.25 -0.37 -4.81
C VAL A 149 -6.57 -0.81 -3.51
N CYS A 150 -7.32 -0.79 -2.40
CA CYS A 150 -6.80 -1.23 -1.11
C CYS A 150 -6.31 -2.69 -1.16
N TRP A 151 -7.11 -3.57 -1.74
CA TRP A 151 -6.76 -4.99 -1.88
C TRP A 151 -5.52 -5.21 -2.76
N THR A 152 -5.42 -4.48 -3.88
CA THR A 152 -4.27 -4.55 -4.79
C THR A 152 -2.98 -4.09 -4.10
N ILE A 153 -3.03 -2.99 -3.37
CA ILE A 153 -1.86 -2.49 -2.65
C ILE A 153 -1.47 -3.47 -1.55
N SER A 154 -2.43 -3.98 -0.76
CA SER A 154 -2.15 -5.00 0.26
C SER A 154 -1.54 -6.28 -0.34
N TYR A 155 -1.98 -6.70 -1.55
CA TYR A 155 -1.38 -7.80 -2.28
C TYR A 155 0.10 -7.55 -2.62
N LEU A 156 0.46 -6.31 -3.02
CA LEU A 156 1.82 -5.95 -3.42
C LEU A 156 2.77 -5.76 -2.23
N LEU A 157 2.27 -5.50 -1.03
CA LEU A 157 3.09 -5.36 0.17
C LEU A 157 3.69 -6.70 0.58
N GLY A 158 5.01 -6.74 0.74
CA GLY A 158 5.78 -7.90 1.21
C GLY A 158 5.79 -8.04 2.73
N PRO A 159 6.60 -8.95 3.27
CA PRO A 159 6.66 -9.26 4.70
C PRO A 159 7.29 -8.15 5.56
N GLU A 160 8.02 -7.20 4.97
CA GLU A 160 8.71 -6.15 5.73
C GLU A 160 7.74 -5.32 6.57
N VAL A 161 6.57 -5.02 6.03
CA VAL A 161 5.54 -4.22 6.72
C VAL A 161 4.72 -5.00 7.77
N ASP A 162 4.97 -6.30 7.91
CA ASP A 162 4.36 -7.18 8.92
C ASP A 162 5.29 -7.44 10.11
N LYS A 163 6.56 -7.00 10.04
CA LYS A 163 7.51 -7.11 11.14
C LYS A 163 7.06 -6.28 12.34
N GLU A 164 7.54 -6.70 13.51
CA GLU A 164 7.46 -5.83 14.67
C GLU A 164 8.20 -4.53 14.38
N SER A 165 7.56 -3.41 14.68
CA SER A 165 8.06 -2.07 14.44
C SER A 165 8.01 -1.24 15.71
N THR A 166 8.76 -0.17 15.73
CA THR A 166 8.76 0.82 16.81
C THR A 166 7.80 1.96 16.49
N VAL A 167 7.52 2.81 17.46
CA VAL A 167 6.79 4.06 17.22
C VAL A 167 7.57 4.97 16.26
N TYR A 168 8.90 4.93 16.30
CA TYR A 168 9.76 5.62 15.32
C TYR A 168 9.45 5.21 13.88
N ASP A 169 9.28 3.90 13.63
CA ASP A 169 8.91 3.41 12.31
C ASP A 169 7.49 3.84 11.92
N ALA A 170 6.55 3.89 12.87
CA ALA A 170 5.17 4.32 12.63
C ALA A 170 5.05 5.80 12.28
N CYS A 171 6.04 6.63 12.65
CA CYS A 171 6.15 8.04 12.27
C CYS A 171 6.48 8.26 10.78
N PHE A 172 6.36 7.24 9.92
CA PHE A 172 6.26 7.45 8.48
C PHE A 172 4.96 8.17 8.09
N LEU A 173 3.98 8.17 9.00
CA LEU A 173 2.73 8.93 8.87
C LEU A 173 2.87 10.32 9.50
N PRO A 174 2.47 11.39 8.78
CA PRO A 174 2.43 12.75 9.31
C PRO A 174 1.65 12.91 10.60
N SER A 175 0.44 12.33 10.67
CA SER A 175 -0.41 12.41 11.88
C SER A 175 0.24 11.73 13.09
N ARG A 176 0.88 10.58 12.88
CA ARG A 176 1.58 9.90 13.96
C ARG A 176 2.80 10.67 14.43
N LEU A 177 3.55 11.25 13.51
CA LEU A 177 4.70 12.11 13.84
C LEU A 177 4.26 13.33 14.65
N GLU A 178 3.17 13.98 14.26
CA GLU A 178 2.59 15.13 14.96
C GLU A 178 2.21 14.77 16.40
N GLU A 179 1.48 13.67 16.60
CA GLU A 179 1.09 13.16 17.92
C GLU A 179 2.30 12.92 18.82
N GLU A 180 3.32 12.25 18.31
CA GLU A 180 4.50 11.87 19.08
C GLU A 180 5.39 13.07 19.44
N ILE A 181 5.53 14.05 18.55
CA ILE A 181 6.27 15.29 18.86
C ILE A 181 5.49 16.11 19.88
N ALA A 182 4.17 16.23 19.73
CA ALA A 182 3.31 16.93 20.67
C ALA A 182 3.44 16.34 22.08
N GLU A 183 3.36 15.00 22.20
CA GLU A 183 3.56 14.30 23.47
C GLU A 183 4.99 14.48 24.05
N TRP A 184 6.01 14.43 23.18
CA TRP A 184 7.41 14.57 23.60
C TRP A 184 7.69 15.96 24.18
N GLN A 185 7.14 17.02 23.57
CA GLN A 185 7.35 18.39 24.02
C GLN A 185 6.31 18.88 25.05
N GLY A 186 5.22 18.11 25.25
CA GLY A 186 4.11 18.53 26.11
C GLY A 186 3.27 19.65 25.48
N ASN A 187 3.28 19.76 24.16
CA ASN A 187 2.56 20.76 23.38
C ASN A 187 1.28 20.20 22.78
N GLU A 188 0.43 21.09 22.30
CA GLU A 188 -0.78 20.73 21.55
C GLU A 188 -0.71 21.29 20.13
N SER A 189 -1.19 20.49 19.16
CA SER A 189 -1.39 20.96 17.80
C SER A 189 -2.54 21.93 17.71
N ILE A 190 -2.38 22.96 16.91
CA ILE A 190 -3.40 23.96 16.62
C ILE A 190 -4.05 23.57 15.30
N GLU A 191 -5.35 23.24 15.33
CA GLU A 191 -6.11 23.09 14.10
C GLU A 191 -6.26 24.47 13.43
N TYR A 192 -5.59 24.64 12.29
CA TYR A 192 -5.63 25.89 11.51
C TYR A 192 -6.78 25.90 10.50
N TYR A 193 -7.06 24.75 9.90
CA TYR A 193 -8.16 24.53 8.97
C TYR A 193 -8.66 23.10 9.05
N ALA A 194 -9.97 22.92 9.17
CA ALA A 194 -10.63 21.63 9.11
C ALA A 194 -11.26 21.43 7.72
N SER A 195 -10.94 20.33 7.05
CA SER A 195 -11.58 19.95 5.78
C SER A 195 -13.10 19.79 5.95
N GLN A 196 -13.88 20.22 4.96
CA GLN A 196 -15.34 20.17 4.98
C GLN A 196 -15.90 18.86 4.40
N GLU A 197 -15.16 18.20 3.51
CA GLU A 197 -15.64 17.04 2.77
C GLU A 197 -14.88 15.75 3.09
N ARG A 198 -13.73 15.82 3.75
CA ARG A 198 -12.86 14.66 3.94
C ARG A 198 -13.31 13.82 5.13
N ALA A 199 -13.55 12.53 4.88
CA ALA A 199 -13.86 11.58 5.93
C ALA A 199 -12.61 11.24 6.78
N ASP A 200 -12.78 11.10 8.08
CA ASP A 200 -11.75 10.61 8.98
C ASP A 200 -11.34 9.17 8.64
N VAL A 201 -10.06 8.87 8.86
CA VAL A 201 -9.57 7.49 8.75
C VAL A 201 -10.20 6.67 9.86
N PRO A 202 -10.92 5.58 9.54
CA PRO A 202 -11.61 4.80 10.56
C PRO A 202 -10.63 4.17 11.54
N GLU A 203 -10.93 4.24 12.83
CA GLU A 203 -10.10 3.63 13.89
C GLU A 203 -9.94 2.11 13.68
N LYS A 204 -11.06 1.46 13.33
CA LYS A 204 -11.09 0.02 13.06
C LYS A 204 -11.62 -0.23 11.65
N TRP A 205 -10.81 -0.90 10.84
CA TRP A 205 -11.19 -1.31 9.50
C TRP A 205 -10.59 -2.67 9.17
N SER A 206 -11.39 -3.53 8.51
CA SER A 206 -10.96 -4.88 8.16
C SER A 206 -11.05 -5.12 6.66
N LEU A 207 -9.88 -5.20 6.03
CA LEU A 207 -9.76 -5.67 4.64
C LEU A 207 -10.18 -7.14 4.53
N LYS A 208 -9.98 -7.93 5.60
CA LYS A 208 -10.31 -9.37 5.65
C LYS A 208 -11.80 -9.62 5.43
N ASP A 209 -12.68 -8.85 6.07
CA ASP A 209 -14.13 -9.01 5.92
C ASP A 209 -14.59 -8.72 4.49
N ARG A 210 -14.06 -7.66 3.88
CA ARG A 210 -14.35 -7.34 2.47
C ARG A 210 -13.78 -8.38 1.51
N SER A 211 -12.61 -8.93 1.82
CA SER A 211 -12.00 -10.02 1.05
C SER A 211 -12.80 -11.32 1.16
N LEU A 212 -13.41 -11.59 2.32
CA LEU A 212 -14.33 -12.73 2.48
C LEU A 212 -15.57 -12.57 1.58
N ILE A 213 -16.15 -11.37 1.53
CA ILE A 213 -17.27 -11.06 0.63
C ILE A 213 -16.86 -11.27 -0.83
N MET A 214 -15.71 -10.74 -1.24
CA MET A 214 -15.15 -10.97 -2.59
C MET A 214 -14.98 -12.46 -2.86
N GLY A 215 -14.41 -13.19 -1.91
CA GLY A 215 -14.22 -14.64 -2.02
C GLY A 215 -15.54 -15.39 -2.22
N PHE A 216 -16.60 -14.99 -1.51
CA PHE A 216 -17.93 -15.56 -1.68
C PHE A 216 -18.46 -15.34 -3.11
N PHE A 217 -18.32 -14.14 -3.67
CA PHE A 217 -18.71 -13.90 -5.07
C PHE A 217 -17.86 -14.72 -6.04
N LEU A 218 -16.55 -14.81 -5.83
CA LEU A 218 -15.67 -15.64 -6.67
C LEU A 218 -16.00 -17.12 -6.60
N LEU A 219 -16.39 -17.63 -5.44
CA LEU A 219 -16.85 -19.00 -5.25
C LEU A 219 -18.11 -19.32 -6.07
N LEU A 220 -19.01 -18.33 -6.25
CA LEU A 220 -20.25 -18.54 -7.00
C LEU A 220 -20.05 -18.57 -8.52
N LEU A 221 -19.01 -17.92 -9.06
CA LEU A 221 -18.80 -17.82 -10.51
C LEU A 221 -18.70 -19.19 -11.22
N PRO A 222 -17.90 -20.18 -10.73
CA PRO A 222 -17.83 -21.49 -11.36
C PRO A 222 -19.16 -22.25 -11.30
N LEU A 223 -20.07 -21.95 -10.37
CA LEU A 223 -21.37 -22.62 -10.28
C LEU A 223 -22.29 -22.31 -11.47
N LEU A 224 -22.01 -21.25 -12.24
CA LEU A 224 -22.72 -20.91 -13.47
C LEU A 224 -22.68 -22.06 -14.52
N PHE A 225 -21.73 -22.98 -14.41
CA PHE A 225 -21.63 -24.12 -15.33
C PHE A 225 -22.55 -25.30 -14.95
N LEU A 226 -23.04 -25.39 -13.72
CA LEU A 226 -23.83 -26.54 -13.23
C LEU A 226 -25.19 -26.71 -13.91
N PRO A 227 -25.93 -25.62 -14.26
CA PRO A 227 -27.22 -25.74 -14.91
C PRO A 227 -27.17 -26.26 -16.37
N GLY A 228 -25.99 -26.30 -17.00
CA GLY A 228 -25.81 -26.73 -18.40
C GLY A 228 -26.44 -25.80 -19.43
N LYS A 229 -26.82 -24.56 -19.01
CA LYS A 229 -27.40 -23.56 -19.91
C LYS A 229 -26.28 -22.77 -20.60
N ARG A 230 -26.22 -22.85 -21.91
CA ARG A 230 -25.14 -22.26 -22.72
C ARG A 230 -24.89 -20.76 -22.48
N PHE A 231 -25.93 -20.01 -22.17
CA PHE A 231 -25.80 -18.61 -21.80
C PHE A 231 -25.01 -18.42 -20.51
N LEU A 232 -25.34 -19.20 -19.46
CA LEU A 232 -24.66 -19.14 -18.16
C LEU A 232 -23.18 -19.60 -18.27
N GLU A 233 -22.94 -20.68 -19.06
CA GLU A 233 -21.59 -21.17 -19.31
C GLU A 233 -20.72 -20.10 -20.01
N ARG A 234 -21.26 -19.40 -21.02
CA ARG A 234 -20.53 -18.31 -21.69
C ARG A 234 -20.28 -17.12 -20.77
N THR A 235 -21.26 -16.76 -19.96
CA THR A 235 -21.10 -15.69 -18.96
C THR A 235 -20.05 -16.07 -17.94
N GLY A 236 -20.06 -17.31 -17.46
CA GLY A 236 -19.05 -17.85 -16.54
C GLY A 236 -17.63 -17.82 -17.14
N ASP A 237 -17.47 -18.31 -18.38
CA ASP A 237 -16.17 -18.28 -19.07
C ASP A 237 -15.67 -16.85 -19.26
N LEU A 238 -16.53 -15.90 -19.64
CA LEU A 238 -16.14 -14.51 -19.79
C LEU A 238 -15.69 -13.90 -18.48
N LEU A 239 -16.50 -14.02 -17.41
CA LEU A 239 -16.20 -13.41 -16.11
C LEU A 239 -14.97 -14.03 -15.48
N LEU A 240 -14.83 -15.37 -15.48
CA LEU A 240 -13.65 -16.05 -14.97
C LEU A 240 -12.41 -15.74 -15.80
N GLY A 241 -12.55 -15.67 -17.14
CA GLY A 241 -11.46 -15.24 -18.02
C GLY A 241 -10.90 -13.87 -17.63
N ILE A 242 -11.79 -12.92 -17.33
CA ILE A 242 -11.41 -11.56 -16.88
C ILE A 242 -10.77 -11.60 -15.49
N VAL A 243 -11.33 -12.34 -14.53
CA VAL A 243 -10.78 -12.46 -13.17
C VAL A 243 -9.36 -13.05 -13.22
N TYR A 244 -9.17 -14.14 -13.96
CA TYR A 244 -7.85 -14.75 -14.10
C TYR A 244 -6.86 -13.90 -14.88
N LEU A 245 -7.33 -13.11 -15.86
CA LEU A 245 -6.51 -12.13 -16.56
C LEU A 245 -5.98 -11.07 -15.56
N PHE A 246 -6.86 -10.53 -14.75
CA PHE A 246 -6.48 -9.58 -13.70
C PHE A 246 -5.47 -10.19 -12.71
N PHE A 247 -5.70 -11.41 -12.24
CA PHE A 247 -4.78 -12.11 -11.36
C PHE A 247 -3.41 -12.37 -12.03
N GLY A 248 -3.42 -12.75 -13.29
CA GLY A 248 -2.21 -12.97 -14.08
C GLY A 248 -1.39 -11.69 -14.25
N ILE A 249 -2.03 -10.58 -14.59
CA ILE A 249 -1.37 -9.28 -14.69
C ILE A 249 -0.79 -8.87 -13.34
N LEU A 250 -1.61 -8.89 -12.29
CA LEU A 250 -1.21 -8.46 -10.95
C LEU A 250 -0.03 -9.25 -10.41
N SER A 251 -0.04 -10.58 -10.58
CA SER A 251 1.07 -11.43 -10.14
C SER A 251 2.33 -11.23 -10.98
N SER A 252 2.19 -10.95 -12.28
CA SER A 252 3.35 -10.60 -13.12
C SER A 252 3.97 -9.26 -12.76
N VAL A 253 3.15 -8.28 -12.39
CA VAL A 253 3.64 -7.00 -11.83
C VAL A 253 4.41 -7.24 -10.53
N LEU A 254 3.90 -8.09 -9.63
CA LEU A 254 4.61 -8.43 -8.40
C LEU A 254 5.95 -9.13 -8.68
N VAL A 255 5.98 -10.10 -9.59
CA VAL A 255 7.22 -10.77 -10.01
C VAL A 255 8.20 -9.76 -10.60
N PHE A 256 7.73 -8.87 -11.47
CA PHE A 256 8.56 -7.81 -12.04
C PHE A 256 9.14 -6.90 -10.95
N PHE A 257 8.31 -6.44 -10.00
CA PHE A 257 8.78 -5.60 -8.91
C PHE A 257 9.81 -6.31 -8.02
N ALA A 258 9.58 -7.56 -7.70
CA ALA A 258 10.47 -8.33 -6.84
C ALA A 258 11.83 -8.66 -7.47
N LEU A 259 11.90 -8.81 -8.82
CA LEU A 259 13.10 -9.28 -9.52
C LEU A 259 13.87 -8.17 -10.24
N PHE A 260 13.19 -7.12 -10.70
CA PHE A 260 13.78 -6.15 -11.64
C PHE A 260 13.75 -4.71 -11.14
N THR A 261 13.21 -4.45 -9.94
CA THR A 261 13.05 -3.09 -9.43
C THR A 261 13.61 -2.95 -8.03
N ILE A 262 13.74 -1.71 -7.57
CA ILE A 262 14.14 -1.38 -6.20
C ILE A 262 12.94 -1.05 -5.29
N HIS A 263 11.75 -1.51 -5.62
CA HIS A 263 10.58 -1.47 -4.71
C HIS A 263 10.76 -2.46 -3.55
N THR A 264 11.62 -2.13 -2.60
CA THR A 264 12.02 -3.00 -1.48
C THR A 264 10.83 -3.52 -0.68
N VAL A 265 9.75 -2.75 -0.63
CA VAL A 265 8.49 -3.11 0.05
C VAL A 265 7.81 -4.34 -0.53
N THR A 266 8.14 -4.74 -1.77
CA THR A 266 7.57 -5.92 -2.44
C THR A 266 8.43 -7.17 -2.29
N TYR A 267 9.63 -7.08 -1.75
CA TYR A 267 10.58 -8.18 -1.69
C TYR A 267 10.12 -9.28 -0.74
N GLY A 268 10.42 -10.53 -1.11
CA GLY A 268 10.04 -11.69 -0.31
C GLY A 268 8.53 -11.95 -0.22
N ASN A 269 7.73 -11.34 -1.08
CA ASN A 269 6.28 -11.40 -1.03
C ASN A 269 5.75 -12.78 -1.44
N ILE A 270 5.17 -13.51 -0.47
CA ILE A 270 4.64 -14.86 -0.68
C ILE A 270 3.31 -14.90 -1.44
N ASN A 271 2.66 -13.75 -1.64
CA ASN A 271 1.39 -13.68 -2.37
C ASN A 271 1.53 -14.14 -3.83
N VAL A 272 2.74 -14.10 -4.40
CA VAL A 272 3.03 -14.63 -5.75
C VAL A 272 2.74 -16.13 -5.87
N PHE A 273 2.78 -16.89 -4.77
CA PHE A 273 2.43 -18.30 -4.75
C PHE A 273 0.94 -18.53 -4.51
N ILE A 274 0.21 -17.55 -3.96
CA ILE A 274 -1.23 -17.60 -3.77
C ILE A 274 -1.93 -17.22 -5.08
N ILE A 275 -1.53 -16.11 -5.70
CA ILE A 275 -1.98 -15.66 -7.01
C ILE A 275 -0.75 -15.61 -7.90
N SER A 276 -0.60 -16.59 -8.77
CA SER A 276 0.61 -16.75 -9.58
C SER A 276 0.37 -16.34 -11.05
N PRO A 277 1.44 -16.08 -11.84
CA PRO A 277 1.32 -15.85 -13.27
C PRO A 277 0.65 -17.00 -14.04
N LEU A 278 0.56 -18.20 -13.43
CA LEU A 278 -0.18 -19.35 -13.98
C LEU A 278 -1.67 -19.02 -14.22
N ALA A 279 -2.20 -18.00 -13.57
CA ALA A 279 -3.55 -17.47 -13.80
C ALA A 279 -3.80 -17.10 -15.28
N PHE A 280 -2.78 -16.71 -16.04
CA PHE A 280 -2.90 -16.51 -17.48
C PHE A 280 -3.32 -17.78 -18.23
N VAL A 281 -2.86 -18.96 -17.80
CA VAL A 281 -3.28 -20.23 -18.40
C VAL A 281 -4.77 -20.46 -18.20
N SER A 282 -5.29 -20.18 -17.01
CA SER A 282 -6.73 -20.24 -16.72
C SER A 282 -7.49 -19.22 -17.56
N SER A 283 -7.02 -17.98 -17.62
CA SER A 283 -7.64 -16.91 -18.41
C SER A 283 -7.78 -17.32 -19.89
N VAL A 284 -6.68 -17.72 -20.52
CA VAL A 284 -6.69 -18.16 -21.91
C VAL A 284 -7.58 -19.38 -22.11
N ALA A 285 -7.56 -20.34 -21.19
CA ALA A 285 -8.40 -21.53 -21.27
C ALA A 285 -9.89 -21.21 -21.21
N HIS A 286 -10.32 -20.23 -20.37
CA HIS A 286 -11.69 -19.74 -20.34
C HIS A 286 -12.07 -19.03 -21.62
N PHE A 287 -11.26 -18.11 -22.13
CA PHE A 287 -11.56 -17.42 -23.40
C PHE A 287 -11.60 -18.41 -24.60
N LEU A 288 -10.75 -19.42 -24.61
CA LEU A 288 -10.81 -20.48 -25.62
C LEU A 288 -12.04 -21.40 -25.48
N SER A 289 -12.68 -21.46 -24.30
CA SER A 289 -13.91 -22.21 -24.06
C SER A 289 -15.16 -21.45 -24.50
N LEU A 290 -15.08 -20.14 -24.67
CA LEU A 290 -16.19 -19.32 -25.17
C LEU A 290 -16.73 -19.89 -26.50
N GLY A 291 -17.99 -20.32 -26.49
CA GLY A 291 -18.64 -20.89 -27.69
C GLY A 291 -18.38 -22.36 -27.97
N LYS A 292 -17.52 -23.05 -27.22
CA LYS A 292 -17.30 -24.51 -27.35
C LYS A 292 -18.26 -25.32 -26.44
N ARG A 293 -18.59 -26.55 -26.85
CA ARG A 293 -19.38 -27.48 -26.03
C ARG A 293 -18.57 -28.17 -24.91
N ARG A 294 -17.26 -28.17 -25.04
CA ARG A 294 -16.36 -28.83 -24.08
C ARG A 294 -15.50 -27.78 -23.37
N ARG A 295 -15.57 -27.79 -22.06
CA ARG A 295 -14.68 -27.00 -21.21
C ARG A 295 -13.23 -27.45 -21.38
N ASN A 296 -12.28 -26.53 -21.40
CA ASN A 296 -10.88 -26.82 -21.55
C ASN A 296 -10.35 -27.51 -20.26
N LYS A 297 -9.71 -28.67 -20.41
CA LYS A 297 -9.12 -29.41 -19.28
C LYS A 297 -8.06 -28.60 -18.52
N ALA A 298 -7.38 -27.65 -19.20
CA ALA A 298 -6.40 -26.79 -18.60
C ALA A 298 -6.96 -25.96 -17.43
N ILE A 299 -8.27 -25.62 -17.44
CA ILE A 299 -8.95 -24.88 -16.37
C ILE A 299 -8.85 -25.65 -15.03
N GLY A 300 -9.30 -26.88 -15.00
CA GLY A 300 -9.26 -27.71 -13.79
C GLY A 300 -7.84 -28.01 -13.30
N ILE A 301 -6.92 -28.24 -14.25
CA ILE A 301 -5.50 -28.51 -13.92
C ILE A 301 -4.85 -27.26 -13.32
N SER A 302 -4.97 -26.10 -13.95
CA SER A 302 -4.37 -24.86 -13.44
C SER A 302 -4.96 -24.44 -12.09
N SER A 303 -6.29 -24.58 -11.89
CA SER A 303 -6.91 -24.31 -10.60
C SER A 303 -6.46 -25.28 -9.51
N ALA A 304 -6.26 -26.56 -9.81
CA ALA A 304 -5.70 -27.53 -8.88
C ALA A 304 -4.27 -27.17 -8.47
N ILE A 305 -3.42 -26.79 -9.42
CA ILE A 305 -2.05 -26.38 -9.15
C ILE A 305 -2.02 -25.09 -8.31
N MET A 306 -2.76 -24.06 -8.69
CA MET A 306 -2.81 -22.80 -7.94
C MET A 306 -3.39 -23.00 -6.55
N GLY A 307 -4.44 -23.83 -6.40
CA GLY A 307 -4.99 -24.20 -5.10
C GLY A 307 -3.98 -24.93 -4.21
N ALA A 308 -3.22 -25.86 -4.77
CA ALA A 308 -2.16 -26.56 -4.05
C ALA A 308 -1.04 -25.60 -3.63
N MET A 309 -0.60 -24.70 -4.52
CA MET A 309 0.40 -23.68 -4.21
C MET A 309 -0.07 -22.78 -3.06
N ALA A 310 -1.32 -22.31 -3.10
CA ALA A 310 -1.90 -21.50 -2.04
C ALA A 310 -1.93 -22.23 -0.69
N LEU A 311 -2.36 -23.50 -0.67
CA LEU A 311 -2.38 -24.32 0.55
C LEU A 311 -0.98 -24.57 1.11
N VAL A 312 0.00 -24.88 0.25
CA VAL A 312 1.40 -25.03 0.67
C VAL A 312 1.93 -23.74 1.26
N THR A 313 1.63 -22.59 0.64
CA THR A 313 2.03 -21.26 1.15
C THR A 313 1.43 -21.01 2.54
N LEU A 314 0.16 -21.36 2.77
CA LEU A 314 -0.46 -21.25 4.08
C LEU A 314 0.22 -22.18 5.10
N GLN A 315 0.52 -23.42 4.73
CA GLN A 315 1.23 -24.37 5.60
C GLN A 315 2.63 -23.86 5.97
N VAL A 316 3.38 -23.34 5.00
CA VAL A 316 4.71 -22.73 5.25
C VAL A 316 4.59 -21.57 6.22
N ARG A 317 3.60 -20.69 6.02
CA ARG A 317 3.36 -19.55 6.94
C ARG A 317 3.04 -20.01 8.37
N ILE A 318 2.29 -21.09 8.53
CA ILE A 318 1.93 -21.62 9.87
C ILE A 318 3.12 -22.32 10.53
N LEU A 319 3.91 -23.07 9.76
CA LEU A 319 4.96 -23.96 10.28
C LEU A 319 6.32 -23.25 10.41
N VAL A 320 6.53 -22.17 9.68
CA VAL A 320 7.80 -21.43 9.64
C VAL A 320 7.63 -20.04 10.29
N PRO A 321 8.01 -19.88 11.57
CA PRO A 321 7.79 -18.62 12.31
C PRO A 321 8.40 -17.38 11.66
N SER A 322 9.45 -17.53 10.85
CA SER A 322 10.05 -16.40 10.10
C SER A 322 9.22 -15.90 8.91
N VAL A 323 8.18 -16.63 8.49
CA VAL A 323 7.25 -16.21 7.44
C VAL A 323 6.08 -15.49 8.07
N ILE A 324 6.25 -14.19 8.32
CA ILE A 324 5.31 -13.36 9.09
C ILE A 324 4.24 -12.66 8.25
N GLN A 325 4.36 -12.66 6.92
CA GLN A 325 3.47 -11.89 6.03
C GLN A 325 1.99 -12.20 6.25
N ASP A 326 1.17 -11.16 6.50
CA ASP A 326 -0.29 -11.30 6.56
C ASP A 326 -0.88 -11.31 5.16
N SER A 327 -1.19 -12.51 4.69
CA SER A 327 -1.75 -12.78 3.36
C SER A 327 -3.21 -13.26 3.40
N ILE A 328 -3.89 -13.19 4.54
CA ILE A 328 -5.25 -13.75 4.72
C ILE A 328 -6.25 -13.10 3.77
N SER A 329 -6.18 -11.78 3.58
CA SER A 329 -7.06 -11.04 2.65
C SER A 329 -6.87 -11.43 1.18
N VAL A 330 -5.71 -11.98 0.82
CA VAL A 330 -5.41 -12.50 -0.51
C VAL A 330 -5.76 -13.99 -0.61
N PHE A 331 -5.42 -14.75 0.41
CA PHE A 331 -5.59 -16.21 0.46
C PHE A 331 -7.06 -16.63 0.38
N ILE A 332 -7.93 -16.00 1.17
CA ILE A 332 -9.36 -16.38 1.24
C ILE A 332 -10.02 -16.34 -0.13
N PRO A 333 -10.06 -15.21 -0.86
CA PRO A 333 -10.75 -15.15 -2.14
C PRO A 333 -10.12 -16.05 -3.22
N ALA A 334 -8.80 -16.15 -3.24
CA ALA A 334 -8.12 -17.02 -4.20
C ALA A 334 -8.44 -18.49 -3.98
N LEU A 335 -8.37 -18.97 -2.73
CA LEU A 335 -8.66 -20.36 -2.40
C LEU A 335 -10.13 -20.71 -2.69
N MET A 336 -11.08 -19.83 -2.33
CA MET A 336 -12.50 -20.05 -2.59
C MET A 336 -12.77 -20.21 -4.09
N LEU A 337 -12.14 -19.40 -4.94
CA LEU A 337 -12.22 -19.52 -6.39
C LEU A 337 -11.65 -20.86 -6.88
N TYR A 338 -10.42 -21.19 -6.49
CA TYR A 338 -9.72 -22.38 -7.00
C TYR A 338 -10.44 -23.67 -6.60
N LEU A 339 -10.89 -23.77 -5.35
CA LEU A 339 -11.63 -24.95 -4.87
C LEU A 339 -12.98 -25.10 -5.58
N SER A 340 -13.76 -24.01 -5.72
CA SER A 340 -15.03 -24.05 -6.44
C SER A 340 -14.84 -24.49 -7.89
N GLU A 341 -13.83 -23.95 -8.55
CA GLU A 341 -13.55 -24.29 -9.95
C GLU A 341 -13.09 -25.73 -10.12
N LEU A 342 -12.26 -26.23 -9.21
CA LEU A 342 -11.83 -27.63 -9.19
C LEU A 342 -13.03 -28.57 -9.01
N VAL A 343 -13.88 -28.30 -8.02
CA VAL A 343 -15.08 -29.10 -7.74
C VAL A 343 -16.02 -29.13 -8.95
N VAL A 344 -16.31 -27.97 -9.53
CA VAL A 344 -17.16 -27.89 -10.74
C VAL A 344 -16.54 -28.64 -11.92
N SER A 345 -15.24 -28.54 -12.10
CA SER A 345 -14.52 -29.27 -13.18
C SER A 345 -14.64 -30.79 -13.00
N LEU A 346 -14.52 -31.30 -11.78
CA LEU A 346 -14.71 -32.71 -11.44
C LEU A 346 -16.15 -33.17 -11.68
N LEU A 347 -17.15 -32.42 -11.21
CA LEU A 347 -18.56 -32.75 -11.41
C LEU A 347 -18.95 -32.79 -12.90
N LEU A 348 -18.41 -31.89 -13.70
CA LEU A 348 -18.66 -31.88 -15.14
C LEU A 348 -17.93 -32.99 -15.89
N SER A 349 -16.83 -33.49 -15.38
CA SER A 349 -16.13 -34.66 -15.98
C SER A 349 -16.92 -35.96 -15.76
N THR A 350 -17.46 -36.19 -14.55
CA THR A 350 -18.26 -37.39 -14.22
C THR A 350 -19.59 -37.48 -14.97
N ARG A 351 -20.21 -36.31 -15.30
CA ARG A 351 -21.44 -36.25 -16.12
C ARG A 351 -21.26 -36.68 -17.57
N LYS A 352 -20.03 -36.73 -18.07
CA LYS A 352 -19.71 -37.11 -19.46
C LYS A 352 -19.50 -38.59 -19.63
N ASP A 353 -19.25 -39.32 -18.55
CA ASP A 353 -19.00 -40.73 -18.53
C ASP A 353 -20.31 -41.55 -18.28
N GLN A 354 -21.44 -40.85 -18.08
CA GLN A 354 -22.81 -41.36 -18.04
C GLN A 354 -23.55 -41.00 -19.33
#